data_8beae668b1eacefabf74f3ba3b655ba5
#
_entry.id   8beae668b1eacefabf74f3ba3b655ba5
#
_cell.length_a   1.000
_cell.length_b   1.000
_cell.length_c   1.000
_cell.angle_alpha   90.00
_cell.angle_beta   90.00
_cell.angle_gamma   90.00
#
_symmetry.space_group_name_H-M   'P 1'
#
loop_
_entity.id
_entity.type
_entity.pdbx_description
1 polymer ?
#
loop_
_entity_poly.entity_id
_entity_poly.type
_entity_poly.pdbx_seq_one_letter_code
_entity_poly.pdbx_strand_id
1 'polypeptide(L)'
;PDNVLGMPMRPKTLAEIASYCKRTKLPFLIKGVLSAQDAQKCLDAGVGGVLVSHHHGIMASAVPALMVLPEIVETVKGKIPVFVDGSFENGMDVFKALALGADGVGVGRALMPPIQQQGAEGCQHALEDITGELAAAMARTGSRDVRHIDPSLLWIDGKHLH
;
A
#
# COMPACT_ATOMS: atom_id res chain seq x y z
N PRO A 1 15.23 6.69 -19.95
CA PRO A 1 13.79 6.44 -19.89
C PRO A 1 13.52 4.97 -20.11
N ASP A 2 12.71 4.38 -19.21
CA ASP A 2 12.34 2.98 -19.32
C ASP A 2 11.42 2.77 -20.53
N ASN A 3 11.61 1.66 -21.22
CA ASN A 3 10.76 1.26 -22.34
C ASN A 3 9.95 0.02 -21.94
N VAL A 4 8.65 0.07 -22.19
CA VAL A 4 7.77 -1.10 -22.08
C VAL A 4 7.17 -1.40 -23.43
N LEU A 5 7.41 -2.60 -23.92
CA LEU A 5 6.98 -3.04 -25.26
C LEU A 5 7.43 -2.08 -26.40
N GLY A 6 8.64 -1.52 -26.29
CA GLY A 6 9.17 -0.58 -27.27
C GLY A 6 8.62 0.85 -27.22
N MET A 7 7.72 1.14 -26.25
CA MET A 7 7.20 2.49 -26.04
C MET A 7 7.92 3.18 -24.88
N PRO A 8 8.36 4.44 -25.05
CA PRO A 8 8.99 5.18 -23.97
C PRO A 8 8.01 5.47 -22.84
N MET A 9 8.41 5.15 -21.61
CA MET A 9 7.68 5.54 -20.41
C MET A 9 7.84 7.05 -20.18
N ARG A 10 6.75 7.73 -19.90
CA ARG A 10 6.77 9.16 -19.57
C ARG A 10 5.80 9.48 -18.41
N PRO A 11 6.08 10.52 -17.64
CA PRO A 11 5.12 11.05 -16.66
C PRO A 11 3.78 11.37 -17.34
N LYS A 12 2.69 11.20 -16.62
CA LYS A 12 1.35 11.57 -17.06
C LYS A 12 0.93 12.88 -16.41
N THR A 13 0.27 13.72 -17.17
CA THR A 13 -0.37 14.93 -16.64
C THR A 13 -1.65 14.59 -15.88
N LEU A 14 -2.09 15.47 -14.99
CA LEU A 14 -3.36 15.29 -14.28
C LEU A 14 -4.55 15.19 -15.24
N ALA A 15 -4.53 15.95 -16.33
CA ALA A 15 -5.57 15.90 -17.36
C ALA A 15 -5.64 14.53 -18.06
N GLU A 16 -4.49 13.92 -18.33
CA GLU A 16 -4.43 12.56 -18.88
C GLU A 16 -4.97 11.54 -17.87
N ILE A 17 -4.58 11.63 -16.61
CA ILE A 17 -5.08 10.74 -15.53
C ILE A 17 -6.60 10.89 -15.41
N ALA A 18 -7.12 12.09 -15.32
CA ALA A 18 -8.57 12.37 -15.28
C ALA A 18 -9.30 11.83 -16.53
N SER A 19 -8.66 11.90 -17.71
CA SER A 19 -9.20 11.29 -18.93
C SER A 19 -9.28 9.78 -18.83
N TYR A 20 -8.27 9.12 -18.26
CA TYR A 20 -8.29 7.65 -18.06
C TYR A 20 -9.39 7.23 -17.09
N CYS A 21 -9.56 7.94 -15.98
CA CYS A 21 -10.64 7.68 -15.02
C CYS A 21 -12.03 7.71 -15.68
N LYS A 22 -12.24 8.61 -16.64
CA LYS A 22 -13.52 8.75 -17.38
C LYS A 22 -13.75 7.67 -18.44
N ARG A 23 -12.72 6.95 -18.88
CA ARG A 23 -12.80 5.96 -19.96
C ARG A 23 -13.22 4.57 -19.50
N THR A 24 -13.30 4.36 -18.21
CA THR A 24 -13.68 3.06 -17.62
C THR A 24 -14.72 3.26 -16.51
N LYS A 25 -15.54 2.23 -16.29
CA LYS A 25 -16.45 2.14 -15.13
C LYS A 25 -15.76 1.47 -13.92
N LEU A 26 -14.57 0.89 -14.11
CA LEU A 26 -13.80 0.29 -13.05
C LEU A 26 -13.05 1.39 -12.27
N PRO A 27 -12.83 1.22 -10.97
CA PRO A 27 -12.00 2.13 -10.20
C PRO A 27 -10.57 2.14 -10.78
N PHE A 28 -10.09 3.34 -11.13
CA PHE A 28 -8.75 3.53 -11.67
C PHE A 28 -7.80 3.87 -10.52
N LEU A 29 -6.82 3.02 -10.26
CA LEU A 29 -5.87 3.20 -9.17
C LEU A 29 -4.56 3.79 -9.67
N ILE A 30 -3.99 4.72 -8.90
CA ILE A 30 -2.63 5.25 -9.15
C ILE A 30 -1.66 4.61 -8.17
N LYS A 31 -0.59 4.01 -8.72
CA LYS A 31 0.52 3.43 -7.95
C LYS A 31 1.73 4.36 -7.97
N GLY A 32 2.45 4.41 -6.83
CA GLY A 32 3.66 5.22 -6.69
C GLY A 32 3.42 6.57 -6.01
N VAL A 33 2.31 6.71 -5.29
CA VAL A 33 2.02 7.90 -4.48
C VAL A 33 2.91 7.88 -3.24
N LEU A 34 3.70 8.94 -3.02
CA LEU A 34 4.65 9.05 -1.91
C LEU A 34 4.59 10.40 -1.19
N SER A 35 3.54 11.19 -1.42
CA SER A 35 3.33 12.44 -0.70
C SER A 35 1.85 12.79 -0.56
N ALA A 36 1.52 13.57 0.47
CA ALA A 36 0.19 14.15 0.65
C ALA A 36 -0.24 14.99 -0.56
N GLN A 37 0.70 15.74 -1.16
CA GLN A 37 0.44 16.54 -2.34
C GLN A 37 0.01 15.69 -3.54
N ASP A 38 0.69 14.56 -3.78
CA ASP A 38 0.33 13.67 -4.89
C ASP A 38 -0.97 12.92 -4.61
N ALA A 39 -1.24 12.57 -3.35
CA ALA A 39 -2.54 12.03 -2.96
C ALA A 39 -3.69 13.03 -3.22
N GLN A 40 -3.49 14.32 -2.92
CA GLN A 40 -4.48 15.36 -3.23
C GLN A 40 -4.70 15.49 -4.75
N LYS A 41 -3.62 15.49 -5.54
CA LYS A 41 -3.74 15.51 -7.02
C LYS A 41 -4.51 14.29 -7.55
N CYS A 42 -4.33 13.11 -6.94
CA CYS A 42 -5.10 11.93 -7.29
C CYS A 42 -6.60 12.13 -7.02
N LEU A 43 -6.97 12.71 -5.87
CA LEU A 43 -8.35 13.06 -5.56
C LEU A 43 -8.92 14.02 -6.61
N ASP A 44 -8.18 15.08 -6.95
CA ASP A 44 -8.59 16.11 -7.91
C ASP A 44 -8.78 15.53 -9.32
N ALA A 45 -8.00 14.51 -9.69
CA ALA A 45 -8.12 13.81 -10.96
C ALA A 45 -9.27 12.78 -11.00
N GLY A 46 -9.91 12.49 -9.87
CA GLY A 46 -11.03 11.56 -9.76
C GLY A 46 -10.62 10.08 -9.81
N VAL A 47 -9.44 9.72 -9.28
CA VAL A 47 -9.01 8.33 -9.20
C VAL A 47 -9.85 7.55 -8.19
N GLY A 48 -9.98 6.25 -8.39
CA GLY A 48 -10.75 5.34 -7.55
C GLY A 48 -9.97 4.73 -6.39
N GLY A 49 -8.67 5.05 -6.24
CA GLY A 49 -7.81 4.58 -5.15
C GLY A 49 -6.35 4.90 -5.40
N VAL A 50 -5.55 4.84 -4.35
CA VAL A 50 -4.10 5.05 -4.42
C VAL A 50 -3.34 3.88 -3.83
N LEU A 51 -2.17 3.59 -4.39
CA LEU A 51 -1.22 2.63 -3.86
C LEU A 51 0.08 3.36 -3.50
N VAL A 52 0.31 3.51 -2.20
CA VAL A 52 1.52 4.08 -1.63
C VAL A 52 2.67 3.11 -1.88
N SER A 53 3.67 3.53 -2.65
CA SER A 53 4.69 2.61 -3.15
C SER A 53 5.94 3.34 -3.63
N HIS A 54 7.11 2.87 -3.21
CA HIS A 54 8.40 3.34 -3.72
C HIS A 54 9.00 2.42 -4.81
N HIS A 55 8.21 1.49 -5.36
CA HIS A 55 8.63 0.59 -6.43
C HIS A 55 9.94 -0.18 -6.12
N HIS A 56 10.08 -0.72 -4.90
CA HIS A 56 11.26 -1.44 -4.43
C HIS A 56 12.59 -0.67 -4.49
N GLY A 57 12.53 0.65 -4.31
CA GLY A 57 13.73 1.46 -4.32
C GLY A 57 14.32 1.67 -5.72
N ILE A 58 13.52 1.51 -6.80
CA ILE A 58 13.92 1.93 -8.15
C ILE A 58 14.31 3.42 -8.15
N MET A 59 13.61 4.21 -7.36
CA MET A 59 14.02 5.59 -7.07
C MET A 59 15.07 5.59 -5.95
N ALA A 60 16.28 5.99 -6.26
CA ALA A 60 17.31 6.21 -5.25
C ALA A 60 16.81 7.22 -4.20
N SER A 61 17.00 6.91 -2.93
CA SER A 61 16.59 7.76 -1.81
C SER A 61 15.06 7.98 -1.67
N ALA A 62 14.23 7.13 -2.29
CA ALA A 62 12.79 7.17 -2.05
C ALA A 62 12.47 6.85 -0.58
N VAL A 63 11.55 7.61 -0.01
CA VAL A 63 11.09 7.41 1.35
C VAL A 63 10.37 6.05 1.49
N PRO A 64 10.56 5.31 2.59
CA PRO A 64 9.78 4.10 2.85
C PRO A 64 8.28 4.40 2.89
N ALA A 65 7.47 3.56 2.23
CA ALA A 65 6.04 3.79 2.06
C ALA A 65 5.29 3.97 3.40
N LEU A 66 5.65 3.20 4.44
CA LEU A 66 5.03 3.33 5.77
C LEU A 66 5.30 4.68 6.45
N MET A 67 6.39 5.37 6.13
CA MET A 67 6.70 6.66 6.75
C MET A 67 5.79 7.79 6.25
N VAL A 68 5.31 7.70 5.00
CA VAL A 68 4.42 8.72 4.40
C VAL A 68 2.95 8.30 4.41
N LEU A 69 2.67 7.06 4.78
CA LEU A 69 1.30 6.53 4.80
C LEU A 69 0.35 7.34 5.67
N PRO A 70 0.69 7.76 6.92
CA PRO A 70 -0.23 8.50 7.76
C PRO A 70 -0.67 9.84 7.16
N GLU A 71 0.26 10.61 6.57
CA GLU A 71 -0.08 11.90 5.95
C GLU A 71 -0.94 11.74 4.69
N ILE A 72 -0.75 10.64 3.94
CA ILE A 72 -1.55 10.30 2.77
C ILE A 72 -2.96 9.91 3.20
N VAL A 73 -3.10 9.06 4.22
CA VAL A 73 -4.39 8.66 4.80
C VAL A 73 -5.16 9.89 5.31
N GLU A 74 -4.50 10.78 6.04
CA GLU A 74 -5.10 12.03 6.52
C GLU A 74 -5.55 12.94 5.37
N THR A 75 -4.80 12.98 4.27
CA THR A 75 -5.18 13.76 3.08
C THR A 75 -6.38 13.17 2.37
N VAL A 76 -6.41 11.85 2.22
CA VAL A 76 -7.48 11.13 1.53
C VAL A 76 -8.78 11.13 2.33
N LYS A 77 -8.71 11.07 3.66
CA LYS A 77 -9.86 11.13 4.59
C LYS A 77 -11.00 10.17 4.24
N GLY A 78 -10.66 8.96 3.84
CA GLY A 78 -11.63 7.91 3.49
C GLY A 78 -12.43 8.16 2.21
N LYS A 79 -12.09 9.16 1.38
CA LYS A 79 -12.79 9.42 0.12
C LYS A 79 -12.54 8.33 -0.93
N ILE A 80 -11.36 7.74 -0.92
CA ILE A 80 -10.94 6.62 -1.77
C ILE A 80 -10.06 5.67 -0.95
N PRO A 81 -9.98 4.38 -1.29
CA PRO A 81 -9.10 3.44 -0.60
C PRO A 81 -7.63 3.78 -0.77
N VAL A 82 -6.87 3.58 0.31
CA VAL A 82 -5.42 3.72 0.38
C VAL A 82 -4.79 2.35 0.59
N PHE A 83 -4.12 1.85 -0.42
CA PHE A 83 -3.32 0.64 -0.34
C PHE A 83 -1.84 0.99 -0.14
N VAL A 84 -1.06 0.05 0.36
CA VAL A 84 0.39 0.19 0.51
C VAL A 84 1.10 -1.08 0.10
N ASP A 85 2.27 -0.95 -0.54
CA ASP A 85 3.18 -2.07 -0.80
C ASP A 85 4.64 -1.69 -0.51
N GLY A 86 5.52 -2.66 -0.60
CA GLY A 86 6.97 -2.48 -0.44
C GLY A 86 7.52 -3.15 0.81
N SER A 87 8.15 -4.32 0.61
CA SER A 87 8.86 -5.08 1.64
C SER A 87 7.99 -5.56 2.83
N PHE A 88 6.74 -5.88 2.58
CA PHE A 88 5.89 -6.57 3.54
C PHE A 88 6.18 -8.07 3.46
N GLU A 89 6.62 -8.68 4.56
CA GLU A 89 7.11 -10.05 4.60
C GLU A 89 6.35 -10.93 5.59
N ASN A 90 5.68 -10.33 6.56
CA ASN A 90 5.01 -11.04 7.65
C ASN A 90 3.74 -10.33 8.13
N GLY A 91 2.97 -11.00 9.00
CA GLY A 91 1.73 -10.46 9.53
C GLY A 91 1.88 -9.22 10.41
N MET A 92 3.04 -9.04 11.05
CA MET A 92 3.31 -7.84 11.85
C MET A 92 3.53 -6.61 10.97
N ASP A 93 4.14 -6.76 9.79
CA ASP A 93 4.26 -5.65 8.85
C ASP A 93 2.88 -5.22 8.32
N VAL A 94 2.02 -6.21 8.03
CA VAL A 94 0.62 -5.96 7.65
C VAL A 94 -0.13 -5.24 8.79
N PHE A 95 0.03 -5.71 10.03
CA PHE A 95 -0.57 -5.08 11.22
C PHE A 95 -0.20 -3.60 11.34
N LYS A 96 1.09 -3.27 11.19
CA LYS A 96 1.57 -1.88 11.24
C LYS A 96 0.92 -1.01 10.16
N ALA A 97 0.84 -1.50 8.92
CA ALA A 97 0.24 -0.76 7.82
C ALA A 97 -1.24 -0.49 8.05
N LEU A 98 -1.99 -1.48 8.53
CA LEU A 98 -3.41 -1.33 8.86
C LEU A 98 -3.62 -0.37 10.04
N ALA A 99 -2.79 -0.45 11.07
CA ALA A 99 -2.80 0.50 12.18
C ALA A 99 -2.50 1.94 11.75
N LEU A 100 -1.70 2.13 10.70
CA LEU A 100 -1.42 3.44 10.08
C LEU A 100 -2.52 3.91 9.11
N GLY A 101 -3.61 3.15 8.98
CA GLY A 101 -4.79 3.53 8.22
C GLY A 101 -4.83 3.06 6.77
N ALA A 102 -4.01 2.09 6.36
CA ALA A 102 -4.16 1.46 5.06
C ALA A 102 -5.43 0.61 5.00
N ASP A 103 -6.13 0.63 3.87
CA ASP A 103 -7.28 -0.25 3.59
C ASP A 103 -6.85 -1.66 3.15
N GLY A 104 -5.59 -1.81 2.72
CA GLY A 104 -5.04 -3.09 2.33
C GLY A 104 -3.54 -3.01 2.02
N VAL A 105 -2.92 -4.18 2.03
CA VAL A 105 -1.46 -4.34 1.90
C VAL A 105 -1.13 -5.26 0.73
N GLY A 106 -0.20 -4.82 -0.13
CA GLY A 106 0.33 -5.62 -1.22
C GLY A 106 1.55 -6.42 -0.78
N VAL A 107 1.46 -7.75 -0.80
CA VAL A 107 2.57 -8.65 -0.56
C VAL A 107 3.05 -9.20 -1.91
N GLY A 108 4.31 -9.00 -2.22
CA GLY A 108 4.89 -9.42 -3.51
C GLY A 108 6.09 -10.35 -3.35
N ARG A 109 7.27 -9.79 -3.10
CA ARG A 109 8.52 -10.56 -3.09
C ARG A 109 8.58 -11.69 -2.07
N ALA A 110 7.92 -11.55 -0.92
CA ALA A 110 7.83 -12.61 0.08
C ALA A 110 7.15 -13.88 -0.48
N LEU A 111 6.29 -13.76 -1.50
CA LEU A 111 5.63 -14.88 -2.14
C LEU A 111 6.49 -15.55 -3.24
N MET A 112 7.54 -14.89 -3.73
CA MET A 112 8.33 -15.42 -4.85
C MET A 112 9.07 -16.73 -4.52
N PRO A 113 9.79 -16.87 -3.38
CA PRO A 113 10.44 -18.13 -3.04
C PRO A 113 9.45 -19.30 -2.87
N PRO A 114 8.36 -19.19 -2.10
CA PRO A 114 7.40 -20.28 -1.98
C PRO A 114 6.72 -20.64 -3.32
N ILE A 115 6.43 -19.65 -4.17
CA ILE A 115 5.90 -19.92 -5.52
C ILE A 115 6.91 -20.70 -6.36
N GLN A 116 8.19 -20.33 -6.32
CA GLN A 116 9.23 -21.03 -7.08
C GLN A 116 9.45 -22.46 -6.60
N GLN A 117 9.27 -22.72 -5.32
CA GLN A 117 9.50 -24.06 -4.71
C GLN A 117 8.31 -24.99 -4.84
N GLN A 118 7.09 -24.47 -4.66
CA GLN A 118 5.87 -25.27 -4.51
C GLN A 118 4.68 -24.75 -5.35
N GLY A 119 4.90 -23.80 -6.26
CA GLY A 119 3.85 -23.28 -7.11
C GLY A 119 2.72 -22.58 -6.33
N ALA A 120 1.48 -22.86 -6.72
CA ALA A 120 0.30 -22.25 -6.11
C ALA A 120 0.11 -22.64 -4.64
N GLU A 121 0.46 -23.86 -4.27
CA GLU A 121 0.36 -24.36 -2.89
C GLU A 121 1.31 -23.61 -1.96
N GLY A 122 2.55 -23.36 -2.39
CA GLY A 122 3.50 -22.55 -1.63
C GLY A 122 3.03 -21.11 -1.44
N CYS A 123 2.39 -20.53 -2.46
CA CYS A 123 1.80 -19.20 -2.34
C CYS A 123 0.64 -19.18 -1.33
N GLN A 124 -0.23 -20.20 -1.37
CA GLN A 124 -1.34 -20.31 -0.44
C GLN A 124 -0.83 -20.42 1.01
N HIS A 125 0.10 -21.32 1.29
CA HIS A 125 0.67 -21.48 2.63
C HIS A 125 1.32 -20.19 3.15
N ALA A 126 2.09 -19.50 2.31
CA ALA A 126 2.71 -18.24 2.72
C ALA A 126 1.69 -17.14 3.05
N LEU A 127 0.56 -17.08 2.33
CA LEU A 127 -0.53 -16.15 2.64
C LEU A 127 -1.29 -16.56 3.92
N GLU A 128 -1.48 -17.85 4.15
CA GLU A 128 -2.07 -18.40 5.38
C GLU A 128 -1.20 -18.07 6.59
N ASP A 129 0.12 -18.23 6.48
CA ASP A 129 1.08 -17.90 7.55
C ASP A 129 1.03 -16.40 7.88
N ILE A 130 1.12 -15.51 6.89
CA ILE A 130 1.01 -14.06 7.08
C ILE A 130 -0.32 -13.69 7.73
N THR A 131 -1.41 -14.31 7.31
CA THR A 131 -2.75 -14.08 7.87
C THR A 131 -2.84 -14.57 9.32
N GLY A 132 -2.26 -15.73 9.62
CA GLY A 132 -2.18 -16.27 10.97
C GLY A 132 -1.37 -15.39 11.92
N GLU A 133 -0.23 -14.86 11.47
CA GLU A 133 0.59 -13.92 12.23
C GLU A 133 -0.16 -12.60 12.49
N LEU A 134 -0.86 -12.06 11.50
CA LEU A 134 -1.72 -10.89 11.66
C LEU A 134 -2.81 -11.15 12.71
N ALA A 135 -3.51 -12.27 12.62
CA ALA A 135 -4.54 -12.64 13.58
C ALA A 135 -3.97 -12.78 15.01
N ALA A 136 -2.77 -13.35 15.15
CA ALA A 136 -2.08 -13.46 16.44
C ALA A 136 -1.69 -12.08 17.02
N ALA A 137 -1.22 -11.16 16.17
CA ALA A 137 -0.93 -9.78 16.59
C ALA A 137 -2.20 -9.07 17.05
N MET A 138 -3.27 -9.18 16.30
CA MET A 138 -4.58 -8.60 16.64
C MET A 138 -5.13 -9.16 17.96
N ALA A 139 -5.04 -10.47 18.18
CA ALA A 139 -5.48 -11.09 19.43
C ALA A 139 -4.69 -10.58 20.64
N ARG A 140 -3.37 -10.40 20.52
CA ARG A 140 -2.50 -9.90 21.60
C ARG A 140 -2.73 -8.43 21.93
N THR A 141 -3.22 -7.65 20.97
CA THR A 141 -3.48 -6.21 21.11
C THR A 141 -4.95 -5.89 21.39
N GLY A 142 -5.83 -6.89 21.42
CA GLY A 142 -7.28 -6.68 21.61
C GLY A 142 -7.94 -6.01 20.40
N SER A 143 -7.32 -6.05 19.22
CA SER A 143 -7.87 -5.48 18.00
C SER A 143 -9.02 -6.35 17.48
N ARG A 144 -10.23 -5.79 17.42
CA ARG A 144 -11.46 -6.52 17.08
C ARG A 144 -11.51 -6.99 15.62
N ASP A 145 -11.06 -6.16 14.72
CA ASP A 145 -11.01 -6.43 13.29
C ASP A 145 -9.95 -5.56 12.60
N VAL A 146 -9.66 -5.84 11.34
CA VAL A 146 -8.59 -5.18 10.56
C VAL A 146 -8.81 -3.69 10.29
N ARG A 147 -10.03 -3.18 10.50
CA ARG A 147 -10.38 -1.76 10.30
C ARG A 147 -10.34 -0.95 11.61
N HIS A 148 -10.15 -1.63 12.73
CA HIS A 148 -10.20 -1.02 14.06
C HIS A 148 -8.96 -1.41 14.87
N ILE A 149 -7.79 -1.27 14.26
CA ILE A 149 -6.50 -1.40 14.95
C ILE A 149 -6.13 -0.02 15.48
N ASP A 150 -5.89 0.08 16.79
CA ASP A 150 -5.54 1.35 17.43
C ASP A 150 -4.12 1.79 17.03
N PRO A 151 -3.93 2.93 16.35
CA PRO A 151 -2.61 3.42 15.97
C PRO A 151 -1.71 3.73 17.18
N SER A 152 -2.26 4.00 18.35
CA SER A 152 -1.49 4.24 19.59
C SER A 152 -0.67 3.03 20.06
N LEU A 153 -0.94 1.83 19.52
CA LEU A 153 -0.13 0.63 19.73
C LEU A 153 1.24 0.72 19.04
N LEU A 154 1.40 1.65 18.10
CA LEU A 154 2.65 1.83 17.39
C LEU A 154 3.53 2.89 18.07
N TRP A 155 4.83 2.58 18.10
CA TRP A 155 5.86 3.50 18.56
C TRP A 155 6.70 3.94 17.38
N ILE A 156 6.62 5.22 17.01
CA ILE A 156 7.35 5.79 15.88
C ILE A 156 8.07 7.05 16.34
N ASP A 157 9.35 7.16 16.03
CA ASP A 157 10.20 8.33 16.36
C ASP A 157 10.14 8.74 17.84
N GLY A 158 10.11 7.75 18.73
CA GLY A 158 10.13 7.99 20.17
C GLY A 158 8.79 8.41 20.77
N LYS A 159 7.68 8.23 20.08
CA LYS A 159 6.31 8.54 20.58
C LYS A 159 5.25 7.58 20.04
N HIS A 160 4.16 7.46 20.78
CA HIS A 160 2.95 6.81 20.26
C HIS A 160 2.23 7.71 19.24
N LEU A 161 1.55 7.09 18.30
CA LEU A 161 0.60 7.79 17.43
C LEU A 161 -0.72 8.06 18.19
N HIS A 162 -1.39 9.13 17.84
CA HIS A 162 -2.66 9.54 18.43
C HIS A 162 -3.73 9.66 17.34
#